data_7ee2f707b62c1c7b151243f36de9fe90
#
_entry.id   7ee2f707b62c1c7b151243f36de9fe90
#
_cell.length_a   1.000
_cell.length_b   1.000
_cell.length_c   1.000
_cell.angle_alpha   90.00
_cell.angle_beta   90.00
_cell.angle_gamma   90.00
#
_symmetry.space_group_name_H-M   'P 1'
#
loop_
_entity.id
_entity.type
_entity.pdbx_description
1 polymer ?
#
loop_
_entity_poly.entity_id
_entity_poly.type
_entity_poly.pdbx_seq_one_letter_code
_entity_poly.pdbx_strand_id
1 'polypeptide(L)'
;IGAAAAIYYRKKLRLPIAQLQNAVEKIQGDNLDFCIEYSGTDELGQLCSSMEKMRRELRQKHKALWESLEQRKLLNASVAHDIRTPITVLKGYLDYLETDIPQDKLTEDMLLDTILSMQGAVSRLEQYVDCVRDVEKMESIEVKKQPQNVNMLLDEIRSNVQQLDAEKEVFISSDMTMDEICLDKAVFFRILENLLQNALRYARKQVHIKLSEQKDFLMLMVEDDGKGFAGKDLEKAATVFYSSEKEGQHFGIGLGICSILCEKHGGRLDISNNKTGACVTAKLNIC
;
A
#
# COMPACT_ATOMS: atom_id res chain seq x y z
N ILE A 1 -54.60 -32.33 -21.62
CA ILE A 1 -53.17 -32.49 -22.07
C ILE A 1 -52.59 -31.14 -22.47
N GLY A 2 -53.28 -30.25 -23.21
CA GLY A 2 -52.72 -28.95 -23.67
C GLY A 2 -52.42 -27.95 -22.56
N ALA A 3 -53.23 -27.86 -21.49
CA ALA A 3 -53.00 -26.93 -20.38
C ALA A 3 -51.74 -27.28 -19.55
N ALA A 4 -51.51 -28.56 -19.29
CA ALA A 4 -50.32 -29.02 -18.58
C ALA A 4 -49.00 -28.76 -19.36
N ALA A 5 -49.03 -29.00 -20.66
CA ALA A 5 -47.92 -28.70 -21.57
C ALA A 5 -47.61 -27.18 -21.63
N ALA A 6 -48.63 -26.33 -21.67
CA ALA A 6 -48.47 -24.87 -21.66
C ALA A 6 -47.89 -24.35 -20.34
N ILE A 7 -48.30 -24.89 -19.21
CA ILE A 7 -47.75 -24.55 -17.87
C ILE A 7 -46.29 -25.00 -17.77
N TYR A 8 -45.96 -26.21 -18.23
CA TYR A 8 -44.59 -26.72 -18.27
C TYR A 8 -43.69 -25.83 -19.11
N TYR A 9 -44.12 -25.54 -20.35
CA TYR A 9 -43.37 -24.64 -21.25
C TYR A 9 -43.14 -23.26 -20.63
N ARG A 10 -44.19 -22.69 -20.00
CA ARG A 10 -44.07 -21.35 -19.40
C ARG A 10 -43.11 -21.33 -18.20
N LYS A 11 -43.19 -22.33 -17.32
CA LYS A 11 -42.32 -22.37 -16.11
C LYS A 11 -40.92 -22.87 -16.38
N LYS A 12 -40.75 -23.85 -17.25
CA LYS A 12 -39.47 -24.55 -17.45
C LYS A 12 -38.62 -24.00 -18.58
N LEU A 13 -39.21 -23.29 -19.53
CA LEU A 13 -38.46 -22.74 -20.68
C LEU A 13 -38.59 -21.22 -20.76
N ARG A 14 -39.80 -20.68 -20.86
CA ARG A 14 -39.98 -19.25 -21.15
C ARG A 14 -39.46 -18.36 -20.03
N LEU A 15 -39.70 -18.70 -18.77
CA LEU A 15 -39.35 -17.88 -17.62
C LEU A 15 -37.82 -17.81 -17.40
N PRO A 16 -37.04 -18.90 -17.41
CA PRO A 16 -35.62 -18.85 -17.30
C PRO A 16 -34.92 -18.11 -18.48
N ILE A 17 -35.43 -18.36 -19.70
CA ILE A 17 -34.88 -17.68 -20.89
C ILE A 17 -35.10 -16.17 -20.80
N ALA A 18 -36.29 -15.71 -20.39
CA ALA A 18 -36.55 -14.28 -20.18
C ALA A 18 -35.71 -13.67 -19.08
N GLN A 19 -35.43 -14.40 -18.00
CA GLN A 19 -34.51 -13.96 -16.93
C GLN A 19 -33.07 -13.82 -17.45
N LEU A 20 -32.58 -14.77 -18.24
CA LEU A 20 -31.25 -14.70 -18.83
C LEU A 20 -31.13 -13.54 -19.83
N GLN A 21 -32.14 -13.31 -20.68
CA GLN A 21 -32.15 -12.17 -21.60
C GLN A 21 -32.10 -10.84 -20.83
N ASN A 22 -32.93 -10.67 -19.82
CA ASN A 22 -32.93 -9.47 -18.97
C ASN A 22 -31.59 -9.30 -18.23
N ALA A 23 -30.99 -10.41 -17.78
CA ALA A 23 -29.67 -10.37 -17.14
C ALA A 23 -28.58 -9.89 -18.11
N VAL A 24 -28.59 -10.37 -19.34
CA VAL A 24 -27.66 -9.91 -20.40
C VAL A 24 -27.83 -8.42 -20.69
N GLU A 25 -29.07 -7.96 -20.86
CA GLU A 25 -29.36 -6.54 -21.09
C GLU A 25 -28.88 -5.66 -19.93
N LYS A 26 -29.07 -6.08 -18.69
CA LYS A 26 -28.57 -5.36 -17.50
C LYS A 26 -27.05 -5.31 -17.45
N ILE A 27 -26.38 -6.43 -17.75
CA ILE A 27 -24.91 -6.50 -17.78
C ILE A 27 -24.36 -5.59 -18.90
N GLN A 28 -24.98 -5.57 -20.07
CA GLN A 28 -24.60 -4.66 -21.17
C GLN A 28 -24.77 -3.18 -20.80
N GLY A 29 -25.74 -2.87 -19.93
CA GLY A 29 -25.95 -1.53 -19.39
C GLY A 29 -25.14 -1.21 -18.13
N ASP A 30 -24.07 -1.97 -17.84
CA ASP A 30 -23.21 -1.82 -16.64
C ASP A 30 -23.97 -1.94 -15.29
N ASN A 31 -25.18 -2.45 -15.30
CA ASN A 31 -25.92 -2.69 -14.08
C ASN A 31 -25.69 -4.12 -13.59
N LEU A 32 -24.84 -4.27 -12.59
CA LEU A 32 -24.52 -5.56 -11.96
C LEU A 32 -25.25 -5.79 -10.61
N ASP A 33 -26.10 -4.84 -10.18
CA ASP A 33 -26.85 -4.90 -8.91
C ASP A 33 -28.21 -5.59 -9.06
N PHE A 34 -28.16 -6.86 -9.46
CA PHE A 34 -29.32 -7.75 -9.50
C PHE A 34 -28.88 -9.18 -9.19
N CYS A 35 -29.85 -10.09 -9.02
CA CYS A 35 -29.62 -11.53 -8.88
C CYS A 35 -30.42 -12.30 -9.91
N ILE A 36 -29.88 -13.40 -10.40
CA ILE A 36 -30.60 -14.35 -11.26
C ILE A 36 -31.19 -15.44 -10.35
N GLU A 37 -32.47 -15.31 -10.04
CA GLU A 37 -33.18 -16.24 -9.15
C GLU A 37 -33.88 -17.35 -9.96
N TYR A 38 -33.12 -18.39 -10.29
CA TYR A 38 -33.71 -19.61 -10.85
C TYR A 38 -33.09 -20.84 -10.19
N SER A 39 -33.92 -21.64 -9.52
CA SER A 39 -33.53 -22.82 -8.72
C SER A 39 -33.79 -24.15 -9.43
N GLY A 40 -33.82 -24.17 -10.76
CA GLY A 40 -33.97 -25.41 -11.53
C GLY A 40 -32.71 -26.26 -11.47
N THR A 41 -32.85 -27.58 -11.43
CA THR A 41 -31.74 -28.56 -11.48
C THR A 41 -31.51 -29.09 -12.90
N ASP A 42 -32.18 -28.51 -13.87
CA ASP A 42 -32.06 -28.80 -15.31
C ASP A 42 -30.91 -28.00 -15.96
N GLU A 43 -30.72 -28.20 -17.25
CA GLU A 43 -29.68 -27.52 -18.07
C GLU A 43 -29.82 -26.00 -18.02
N LEU A 44 -31.06 -25.48 -17.94
CA LEU A 44 -31.29 -24.04 -17.80
C LEU A 44 -30.92 -23.53 -16.39
N GLY A 45 -31.11 -24.35 -15.37
CA GLY A 45 -30.64 -24.06 -14.02
C GLY A 45 -29.14 -23.97 -13.92
N GLN A 46 -28.42 -24.87 -14.59
CA GLN A 46 -26.95 -24.81 -14.70
C GLN A 46 -26.50 -23.56 -15.45
N LEU A 47 -27.20 -23.17 -16.53
CA LEU A 47 -26.90 -21.97 -17.28
C LEU A 47 -27.12 -20.68 -16.44
N CYS A 48 -28.24 -20.59 -15.74
CA CYS A 48 -28.55 -19.48 -14.82
C CYS A 48 -27.49 -19.36 -13.70
N SER A 49 -27.08 -20.49 -13.12
CA SER A 49 -26.05 -20.54 -12.08
C SER A 49 -24.68 -20.07 -12.62
N SER A 50 -24.32 -20.50 -13.83
CA SER A 50 -23.06 -20.08 -14.47
C SER A 50 -23.06 -18.58 -14.80
N MET A 51 -24.21 -18.05 -15.26
CA MET A 51 -24.38 -16.62 -15.53
C MET A 51 -24.33 -15.78 -14.23
N GLU A 52 -24.94 -16.26 -13.15
CA GLU A 52 -24.88 -15.61 -11.85
C GLU A 52 -23.44 -15.59 -11.28
N LYS A 53 -22.70 -16.69 -11.47
CA LYS A 53 -21.27 -16.74 -11.09
C LYS A 53 -20.47 -15.69 -11.88
N MET A 54 -20.65 -15.62 -13.21
CA MET A 54 -19.99 -14.63 -14.06
C MET A 54 -20.35 -13.19 -13.63
N ARG A 55 -21.61 -12.91 -13.35
CA ARG A 55 -22.07 -11.60 -12.88
C ARG A 55 -21.37 -11.21 -11.56
N ARG A 56 -21.27 -12.15 -10.60
CA ARG A 56 -20.58 -11.92 -9.32
C ARG A 56 -19.09 -11.63 -9.52
N GLU A 57 -18.42 -12.38 -10.37
CA GLU A 57 -17.01 -12.16 -10.71
C GLU A 57 -16.80 -10.79 -11.38
N LEU A 58 -17.67 -10.41 -12.32
CA LEU A 58 -17.65 -9.08 -12.93
C LEU A 58 -17.83 -7.97 -11.90
N ARG A 59 -18.83 -8.11 -11.01
CA ARG A 59 -19.06 -7.14 -9.94
C ARG A 59 -17.87 -6.98 -9.01
N GLN A 60 -17.22 -8.08 -8.64
CA GLN A 60 -16.00 -8.04 -7.82
C GLN A 60 -14.85 -7.32 -8.54
N LYS A 61 -14.64 -7.62 -9.82
CA LYS A 61 -13.62 -6.96 -10.64
C LYS A 61 -13.89 -5.47 -10.82
N HIS A 62 -15.13 -5.08 -11.09
CA HIS A 62 -15.54 -3.68 -11.17
C HIS A 62 -15.27 -2.95 -9.84
N LYS A 63 -15.67 -3.55 -8.72
CA LYS A 63 -15.43 -2.96 -7.39
C LYS A 63 -13.93 -2.76 -7.13
N ALA A 64 -13.11 -3.78 -7.38
CA ALA A 64 -11.65 -3.69 -7.21
C ALA A 64 -11.04 -2.63 -8.13
N LEU A 65 -11.53 -2.52 -9.38
CA LEU A 65 -11.07 -1.48 -10.31
C LEU A 65 -11.44 -0.07 -9.82
N TRP A 66 -12.66 0.13 -9.33
CA TRP A 66 -13.09 1.42 -8.77
C TRP A 66 -12.27 1.81 -7.54
N GLU A 67 -12.04 0.89 -6.62
CA GLU A 67 -11.20 1.10 -5.44
C GLU A 67 -9.77 1.50 -5.85
N SER A 68 -9.19 0.81 -6.84
CA SER A 68 -7.87 1.15 -7.39
C SER A 68 -7.85 2.54 -8.04
N LEU A 69 -8.87 2.89 -8.83
CA LEU A 69 -8.97 4.22 -9.45
C LEU A 69 -9.14 5.34 -8.41
N GLU A 70 -9.89 5.09 -7.36
CA GLU A 70 -10.10 6.06 -6.27
C GLU A 70 -8.80 6.28 -5.48
N GLN A 71 -8.09 5.20 -5.15
CA GLN A 71 -6.76 5.28 -4.55
C GLN A 71 -5.80 6.07 -5.43
N ARG A 72 -5.79 5.83 -6.75
CA ARG A 72 -4.94 6.55 -7.71
C ARG A 72 -5.29 8.04 -7.82
N LYS A 73 -6.58 8.41 -7.73
CA LYS A 73 -7.00 9.82 -7.67
C LYS A 73 -6.53 10.52 -6.40
N LEU A 74 -6.66 9.87 -5.25
CA LEU A 74 -6.18 10.40 -3.97
C LEU A 74 -4.66 10.58 -3.99
N LEU A 75 -3.94 9.61 -4.53
CA LEU A 75 -2.50 9.66 -4.73
C LEU A 75 -2.11 10.85 -5.60
N ASN A 76 -2.72 11.03 -6.77
CA ASN A 76 -2.44 12.15 -7.66
C ASN A 76 -2.75 13.51 -7.02
N ALA A 77 -3.79 13.60 -6.20
CA ALA A 77 -4.14 14.83 -5.50
C ALA A 77 -3.10 15.18 -4.41
N SER A 78 -2.61 14.18 -3.67
CA SER A 78 -1.53 14.34 -2.70
C SER A 78 -0.23 14.76 -3.38
N VAL A 79 0.14 14.07 -4.47
CA VAL A 79 1.29 14.41 -5.33
C VAL A 79 1.26 15.87 -5.75
N ALA A 80 0.15 16.33 -6.27
CA ALA A 80 -0.01 17.72 -6.74
C ALA A 80 0.11 18.74 -5.60
N HIS A 81 -0.38 18.41 -4.40
CA HIS A 81 -0.27 19.26 -3.22
C HIS A 81 1.19 19.36 -2.75
N ASP A 82 1.89 18.23 -2.64
CA ASP A 82 3.23 18.14 -2.07
C ASP A 82 4.31 18.74 -3.01
N ILE A 83 4.07 18.69 -4.32
CA ILE A 83 4.88 19.40 -5.32
C ILE A 83 4.63 20.91 -5.25
N ARG A 84 3.39 21.36 -5.03
CA ARG A 84 3.05 22.79 -5.01
C ARG A 84 3.76 23.53 -3.89
N THR A 85 3.93 22.90 -2.72
CA THR A 85 4.55 23.53 -1.55
C THR A 85 5.97 24.00 -1.82
N PRO A 86 6.94 23.17 -2.22
CA PRO A 86 8.30 23.60 -2.53
C PRO A 86 8.36 24.55 -3.74
N ILE A 87 7.48 24.40 -4.74
CA ILE A 87 7.39 25.36 -5.86
C ILE A 87 6.96 26.73 -5.35
N THR A 88 5.99 26.81 -4.44
CA THR A 88 5.54 28.08 -3.87
C THR A 88 6.66 28.76 -3.06
N VAL A 89 7.43 27.97 -2.31
CA VAL A 89 8.59 28.45 -1.56
C VAL A 89 9.67 29.00 -2.52
N LEU A 90 10.01 28.25 -3.58
CA LEU A 90 10.96 28.70 -4.60
C LEU A 90 10.50 29.99 -5.26
N LYS A 91 9.20 30.08 -5.63
CA LYS A 91 8.65 31.29 -6.24
C LYS A 91 8.73 32.48 -5.28
N GLY A 92 8.39 32.29 -4.00
CA GLY A 92 8.49 33.34 -2.99
C GLY A 92 9.91 33.88 -2.82
N TYR A 93 10.92 32.99 -2.83
CA TYR A 93 12.32 33.43 -2.77
C TYR A 93 12.78 34.12 -4.06
N LEU A 94 12.31 33.71 -5.23
CA LEU A 94 12.58 34.39 -6.49
C LEU A 94 11.96 35.79 -6.50
N ASP A 95 10.69 35.93 -6.11
CA ASP A 95 9.99 37.22 -5.99
C ASP A 95 10.71 38.15 -4.98
N TYR A 96 11.21 37.60 -3.86
CA TYR A 96 12.00 38.33 -2.86
C TYR A 96 13.31 38.85 -3.46
N LEU A 97 14.08 38.01 -4.14
CA LEU A 97 15.31 38.41 -4.79
C LEU A 97 15.09 39.46 -5.89
N GLU A 98 14.04 39.28 -6.71
CA GLU A 98 13.67 40.23 -7.78
C GLU A 98 13.33 41.62 -7.22
N THR A 99 12.72 41.68 -6.05
CA THR A 99 12.30 42.93 -5.41
C THR A 99 13.44 43.62 -4.69
N ASP A 100 14.29 42.89 -3.96
CA ASP A 100 15.25 43.46 -3.00
C ASP A 100 16.67 43.65 -3.57
N ILE A 101 17.07 42.89 -4.61
CA ILE A 101 18.36 43.09 -5.29
C ILE A 101 18.47 44.51 -5.90
N PRO A 102 17.46 45.03 -6.65
CA PRO A 102 17.58 46.37 -7.24
C PRO A 102 17.59 47.51 -6.20
N GLN A 103 17.17 47.23 -4.95
CA GLN A 103 17.09 48.20 -3.87
C GLN A 103 18.32 48.18 -2.94
N ASP A 104 19.32 47.37 -3.25
CA ASP A 104 20.57 47.21 -2.47
C ASP A 104 20.31 46.89 -0.98
N LYS A 105 19.21 46.13 -0.71
CA LYS A 105 18.77 45.75 0.64
C LYS A 105 19.31 44.42 1.11
N LEU A 106 19.88 43.61 0.22
CA LEU A 106 20.37 42.27 0.51
C LEU A 106 21.84 42.31 0.98
N THR A 107 22.10 41.75 2.15
CA THR A 107 23.47 41.43 2.59
C THR A 107 23.92 40.10 1.97
N GLU A 108 25.23 39.84 1.93
CA GLU A 108 25.80 38.57 1.47
C GLU A 108 25.22 37.39 2.26
N ASP A 109 25.06 37.52 3.58
CA ASP A 109 24.47 36.48 4.43
C ASP A 109 23.00 36.18 4.06
N MET A 110 22.19 37.21 3.83
CA MET A 110 20.79 37.06 3.42
C MET A 110 20.68 36.39 2.05
N LEU A 111 21.57 36.71 1.13
CA LEU A 111 21.62 36.07 -0.18
C LEU A 111 21.99 34.59 -0.07
N LEU A 112 23.01 34.28 0.76
CA LEU A 112 23.43 32.90 1.00
C LEU A 112 22.31 32.05 1.64
N ASP A 113 21.65 32.55 2.67
CA ASP A 113 20.52 31.88 3.32
C ASP A 113 19.34 31.64 2.37
N THR A 114 19.08 32.61 1.47
CA THR A 114 18.05 32.47 0.45
C THR A 114 18.39 31.35 -0.55
N ILE A 115 19.65 31.33 -1.03
CA ILE A 115 20.15 30.29 -1.94
C ILE A 115 20.08 28.90 -1.28
N LEU A 116 20.51 28.76 -0.03
CA LEU A 116 20.46 27.51 0.71
C LEU A 116 19.01 27.02 0.90
N SER A 117 18.10 27.94 1.17
CA SER A 117 16.66 27.63 1.28
C SER A 117 16.06 27.16 -0.04
N MET A 118 16.44 27.79 -1.15
CA MET A 118 16.05 27.37 -2.50
C MET A 118 16.62 26.00 -2.86
N GLN A 119 17.90 25.76 -2.57
CA GLN A 119 18.52 24.44 -2.77
C GLN A 119 17.80 23.36 -1.97
N GLY A 120 17.44 23.63 -0.72
CA GLY A 120 16.63 22.71 0.10
C GLY A 120 15.27 22.41 -0.50
N ALA A 121 14.62 23.39 -1.15
CA ALA A 121 13.33 23.18 -1.82
C ALA A 121 13.49 22.35 -3.11
N VAL A 122 14.56 22.56 -3.89
CA VAL A 122 14.89 21.75 -5.08
C VAL A 122 15.19 20.31 -4.68
N SER A 123 16.04 20.11 -3.67
CA SER A 123 16.36 18.76 -3.19
C SER A 123 15.13 17.97 -2.72
N ARG A 124 14.16 18.66 -2.10
CA ARG A 124 12.86 18.05 -1.75
C ARG A 124 12.06 17.62 -2.98
N LEU A 125 12.07 18.42 -4.06
CA LEU A 125 11.40 18.04 -5.31
C LEU A 125 12.05 16.82 -5.97
N GLU A 126 13.39 16.77 -5.99
CA GLU A 126 14.14 15.62 -6.52
C GLU A 126 13.81 14.35 -5.74
N GLN A 127 13.89 14.39 -4.41
CA GLN A 127 13.51 13.27 -3.56
C GLN A 127 12.05 12.82 -3.80
N TYR A 128 11.15 13.79 -4.03
CA TYR A 128 9.75 13.48 -4.31
C TYR A 128 9.57 12.73 -5.64
N VAL A 129 10.25 13.18 -6.69
CA VAL A 129 10.23 12.51 -8.01
C VAL A 129 10.77 11.08 -7.91
N ASP A 130 11.88 10.89 -7.18
CA ASP A 130 12.45 9.56 -6.95
C ASP A 130 11.47 8.66 -6.19
N CYS A 131 10.77 9.19 -5.21
CA CYS A 131 9.74 8.48 -4.46
C CYS A 131 8.56 8.01 -5.34
N VAL A 132 8.03 8.88 -6.21
CA VAL A 132 6.95 8.52 -7.15
C VAL A 132 7.41 7.40 -8.09
N ARG A 133 8.64 7.53 -8.60
CA ARG A 133 9.25 6.50 -9.46
C ARG A 133 9.43 5.16 -8.75
N ASP A 134 9.78 5.19 -7.47
CA ASP A 134 9.90 3.96 -6.67
C ASP A 134 8.55 3.29 -6.45
N VAL A 135 7.47 4.04 -6.20
CA VAL A 135 6.11 3.50 -6.10
C VAL A 135 5.69 2.82 -7.41
N GLU A 136 5.89 3.47 -8.58
CA GLU A 136 5.58 2.87 -9.89
C GLU A 136 6.36 1.57 -10.14
N LYS A 137 7.65 1.55 -9.78
CA LYS A 137 8.45 0.32 -9.86
C LYS A 137 7.90 -0.77 -8.94
N MET A 138 7.50 -0.43 -7.69
CA MET A 138 6.95 -1.41 -6.76
C MET A 138 5.62 -1.97 -7.24
N GLU A 139 4.76 -1.15 -7.87
CA GLU A 139 3.51 -1.62 -8.47
C GLU A 139 3.73 -2.61 -9.63
N SER A 140 4.87 -2.53 -10.33
CA SER A 140 5.21 -3.44 -11.44
C SER A 140 6.00 -4.69 -11.02
N ILE A 141 6.47 -4.79 -9.78
CA ILE A 141 7.23 -5.95 -9.30
C ILE A 141 6.38 -7.22 -9.35
N GLU A 142 6.92 -8.26 -9.97
CA GLU A 142 6.45 -9.64 -9.86
C GLU A 142 7.19 -10.33 -8.73
N VAL A 143 6.45 -10.78 -7.70
CA VAL A 143 7.02 -11.50 -6.56
C VAL A 143 7.46 -12.90 -7.00
N LYS A 144 8.73 -13.22 -6.77
CA LYS A 144 9.36 -14.50 -7.11
C LYS A 144 9.78 -15.23 -5.83
N LYS A 145 8.84 -15.97 -5.25
CA LYS A 145 9.11 -16.78 -4.07
C LYS A 145 10.11 -17.90 -4.36
N GLN A 146 11.10 -18.03 -3.49
CA GLN A 146 12.11 -19.08 -3.54
C GLN A 146 12.34 -19.64 -2.13
N PRO A 147 12.70 -20.92 -1.99
CA PRO A 147 13.08 -21.50 -0.70
C PRO A 147 14.25 -20.72 -0.09
N GLN A 148 14.10 -20.30 1.17
CA GLN A 148 15.11 -19.58 1.94
C GLN A 148 15.31 -20.27 3.27
N ASN A 149 16.57 -20.46 3.66
CA ASN A 149 16.91 -20.96 4.98
C ASN A 149 16.75 -19.85 6.02
N VAL A 150 15.95 -20.11 7.08
CA VAL A 150 15.60 -19.13 8.10
C VAL A 150 16.83 -18.64 8.89
N ASN A 151 17.78 -19.53 9.20
CA ASN A 151 18.98 -19.14 9.93
C ASN A 151 19.87 -18.19 9.10
N MET A 152 20.03 -18.49 7.79
CA MET A 152 20.77 -17.62 6.89
C MET A 152 20.08 -16.26 6.74
N LEU A 153 18.75 -16.24 6.70
CA LEU A 153 17.97 -15.00 6.63
C LEU A 153 18.19 -14.15 7.90
N LEU A 154 18.18 -14.77 9.08
CA LEU A 154 18.44 -14.11 10.35
C LEU A 154 19.85 -13.53 10.45
N ASP A 155 20.85 -14.28 9.98
CA ASP A 155 22.24 -13.80 9.98
C ASP A 155 22.44 -12.62 9.04
N GLU A 156 21.75 -12.60 7.90
CA GLU A 156 21.76 -11.47 6.97
C GLU A 156 21.03 -10.25 7.55
N ILE A 157 19.93 -10.44 8.27
CA ILE A 157 19.26 -9.34 9.01
C ILE A 157 20.23 -8.75 10.05
N ARG A 158 20.92 -9.59 10.82
CA ARG A 158 21.91 -9.14 11.81
C ARG A 158 23.04 -8.35 11.16
N SER A 159 23.56 -8.85 10.03
CA SER A 159 24.61 -8.17 9.27
C SER A 159 24.17 -6.78 8.76
N ASN A 160 22.97 -6.71 8.20
CA ASN A 160 22.40 -5.44 7.70
C ASN A 160 22.21 -4.43 8.84
N VAL A 161 21.71 -4.87 10.00
CA VAL A 161 21.53 -4.02 11.18
C VAL A 161 22.88 -3.53 11.73
N GLN A 162 23.92 -4.38 11.76
CA GLN A 162 25.27 -3.99 12.21
C GLN A 162 25.96 -2.96 11.31
N GLN A 163 25.62 -2.93 10.02
CA GLN A 163 26.14 -1.94 9.07
C GLN A 163 25.48 -0.57 9.18
N LEU A 164 24.32 -0.50 9.87
CA LEU A 164 23.69 0.77 10.17
C LEU A 164 24.44 1.42 11.33
N ASP A 165 25.08 2.56 11.05
CA ASP A 165 25.71 3.41 12.08
C ASP A 165 24.60 4.11 12.89
N ALA A 166 23.86 3.32 13.67
CA ALA A 166 22.69 3.79 14.41
C ALA A 166 23.12 4.13 15.84
N GLU A 167 22.86 5.36 16.29
CA GLU A 167 22.98 5.76 17.69
C GLU A 167 22.02 5.00 18.64
N LYS A 168 21.15 4.13 18.10
CA LYS A 168 20.07 3.45 18.79
C LYS A 168 20.30 1.94 18.85
N GLU A 169 19.89 1.31 19.92
CA GLU A 169 20.01 -0.12 20.12
C GLU A 169 18.95 -0.87 19.32
N VAL A 170 19.35 -1.88 18.53
CA VAL A 170 18.45 -2.72 17.76
C VAL A 170 18.53 -4.16 18.27
N PHE A 171 17.41 -4.69 18.74
CA PHE A 171 17.28 -6.04 19.23
C PHE A 171 16.59 -6.93 18.17
N ILE A 172 17.14 -8.11 17.92
CA ILE A 172 16.59 -9.06 16.96
C ILE A 172 16.24 -10.35 17.69
N SER A 173 15.00 -10.79 17.56
CA SER A 173 14.49 -12.04 18.12
C SER A 173 13.75 -12.87 17.06
N SER A 174 13.70 -14.19 17.25
CA SER A 174 13.01 -15.09 16.33
C SER A 174 12.29 -16.19 17.10
N ASP A 175 11.02 -16.38 16.78
CA ASP A 175 10.18 -17.50 17.27
C ASP A 175 9.81 -18.42 16.08
N MET A 176 10.73 -18.57 15.11
CA MET A 176 10.53 -19.43 13.95
C MET A 176 10.82 -20.89 14.34
N THR A 177 9.94 -21.81 13.92
CA THR A 177 10.12 -23.26 14.09
C THR A 177 10.49 -23.96 12.78
N MET A 178 10.20 -23.33 11.64
CA MET A 178 10.57 -23.82 10.30
C MET A 178 12.03 -23.50 9.99
N ASP A 179 12.74 -24.48 9.38
CA ASP A 179 14.12 -24.29 8.89
C ASP A 179 14.16 -23.60 7.52
N GLU A 180 13.12 -23.83 6.69
CA GLU A 180 12.99 -23.25 5.36
C GLU A 180 11.61 -22.65 5.13
N ILE A 181 11.56 -21.53 4.43
CA ILE A 181 10.33 -20.83 4.05
C ILE A 181 10.42 -20.37 2.59
N CYS A 182 9.29 -20.31 1.88
CA CYS A 182 9.23 -19.78 0.51
C CYS A 182 8.90 -18.28 0.54
N LEU A 183 9.85 -17.43 0.20
CA LEU A 183 9.63 -15.98 0.11
C LEU A 183 10.49 -15.35 -0.99
N ASP A 184 10.08 -14.16 -1.42
CA ASP A 184 10.94 -13.30 -2.24
C ASP A 184 11.85 -12.48 -1.32
N LYS A 185 13.13 -12.88 -1.33
CA LYS A 185 14.16 -12.30 -0.46
C LYS A 185 14.34 -10.78 -0.71
N ALA A 186 14.29 -10.33 -1.96
CA ALA A 186 14.46 -8.92 -2.29
C ALA A 186 13.29 -8.08 -1.77
N VAL A 187 12.07 -8.58 -1.92
CA VAL A 187 10.86 -7.95 -1.38
C VAL A 187 10.92 -7.90 0.15
N PHE A 188 11.32 -8.99 0.79
CA PHE A 188 11.46 -9.06 2.25
C PHE A 188 12.44 -8.02 2.79
N PHE A 189 13.64 -7.94 2.23
CA PHE A 189 14.65 -6.97 2.70
C PHE A 189 14.22 -5.52 2.41
N ARG A 190 13.54 -5.26 1.31
CA ARG A 190 13.00 -3.93 1.03
C ARG A 190 11.95 -3.50 2.06
N ILE A 191 11.09 -4.43 2.49
CA ILE A 191 10.13 -4.18 3.59
C ILE A 191 10.87 -3.94 4.89
N LEU A 192 11.83 -4.79 5.25
CA LEU A 192 12.62 -4.66 6.47
C LEU A 192 13.34 -3.30 6.54
N GLU A 193 14.03 -2.90 5.47
CA GLU A 193 14.72 -1.61 5.39
C GLU A 193 13.79 -0.43 5.64
N ASN A 194 12.63 -0.40 4.98
CA ASN A 194 11.66 0.68 5.17
C ASN A 194 11.11 0.71 6.60
N LEU A 195 10.76 -0.45 7.16
CA LEU A 195 10.25 -0.53 8.54
C LEU A 195 11.32 -0.13 9.55
N LEU A 196 12.56 -0.58 9.35
CA LEU A 196 13.67 -0.28 10.23
C LEU A 196 14.07 1.19 10.19
N GLN A 197 14.17 1.79 9.00
CA GLN A 197 14.42 3.22 8.84
C GLN A 197 13.33 4.06 9.53
N ASN A 198 12.06 3.66 9.38
CA ASN A 198 10.97 4.32 10.06
C ASN A 198 11.09 4.20 11.58
N ALA A 199 11.32 3.00 12.10
CA ALA A 199 11.47 2.75 13.53
C ALA A 199 12.69 3.50 14.12
N LEU A 200 13.85 3.42 13.49
CA LEU A 200 15.06 4.15 13.92
C LEU A 200 14.85 5.66 13.97
N ARG A 201 14.04 6.20 13.09
CA ARG A 201 13.73 7.63 13.07
C ARG A 201 12.94 8.07 14.28
N TYR A 202 11.88 7.34 14.61
CA TYR A 202 10.93 7.74 15.66
C TYR A 202 11.26 7.17 17.04
N ALA A 203 12.10 6.14 17.13
CA ALA A 203 12.57 5.59 18.38
C ALA A 203 13.31 6.63 19.22
N ARG A 204 13.21 6.51 20.54
CA ARG A 204 14.00 7.28 21.51
C ARG A 204 15.35 6.62 21.74
N LYS A 205 15.37 5.30 21.99
CA LYS A 205 16.56 4.53 22.35
C LYS A 205 16.62 3.15 21.68
N GLN A 206 15.47 2.48 21.51
CA GLN A 206 15.43 1.06 21.21
C GLN A 206 14.47 0.74 20.07
N VAL A 207 14.89 -0.20 19.23
CA VAL A 207 14.07 -0.82 18.18
C VAL A 207 14.12 -2.34 18.35
N HIS A 208 12.98 -3.01 18.29
CA HIS A 208 12.87 -4.46 18.36
C HIS A 208 12.38 -5.00 17.04
N ILE A 209 13.13 -5.95 16.47
CA ILE A 209 12.75 -6.72 15.30
C ILE A 209 12.43 -8.13 15.75
N LYS A 210 11.23 -8.61 15.42
CA LYS A 210 10.82 -9.97 15.74
C LYS A 210 10.31 -10.67 14.49
N LEU A 211 10.89 -11.87 14.22
CA LEU A 211 10.37 -12.80 13.23
C LEU A 211 9.60 -13.90 13.94
N SER A 212 8.40 -14.18 13.44
CA SER A 212 7.58 -15.30 13.90
C SER A 212 6.77 -15.87 12.75
N GLU A 213 6.26 -17.07 12.92
CA GLU A 213 5.37 -17.70 11.95
C GLU A 213 3.96 -17.84 12.52
N GLN A 214 2.97 -17.65 11.66
CA GLN A 214 1.57 -17.90 12.00
C GLN A 214 0.88 -18.58 10.81
N LYS A 215 0.67 -19.90 10.91
CA LYS A 215 0.16 -20.71 9.80
C LYS A 215 1.05 -20.54 8.56
N ASP A 216 0.49 -20.07 7.46
CA ASP A 216 1.13 -19.90 6.15
C ASP A 216 1.78 -18.52 5.99
N PHE A 217 1.99 -17.76 7.09
CA PHE A 217 2.52 -16.42 7.05
C PHE A 217 3.77 -16.25 7.91
N LEU A 218 4.78 -15.62 7.33
CA LEU A 218 5.87 -14.99 8.07
C LEU A 218 5.39 -13.63 8.60
N MET A 219 5.63 -13.40 9.88
CA MET A 219 5.36 -12.15 10.57
C MET A 219 6.69 -11.45 10.84
N LEU A 220 6.95 -10.35 10.14
CA LEU A 220 8.04 -9.43 10.45
C LEU A 220 7.46 -8.26 11.26
N MET A 221 7.74 -8.25 12.55
CA MET A 221 7.31 -7.20 13.47
C MET A 221 8.50 -6.28 13.78
N VAL A 222 8.27 -4.98 13.67
CA VAL A 222 9.23 -3.93 14.06
C VAL A 222 8.55 -2.99 15.03
N GLU A 223 9.14 -2.86 16.21
CA GLU A 223 8.63 -2.03 17.32
C GLU A 223 9.67 -0.97 17.68
N ASP A 224 9.21 0.23 18.03
CA ASP A 224 10.03 1.30 18.56
C ASP A 224 9.52 1.78 19.94
N ASP A 225 10.36 2.53 20.64
CA ASP A 225 10.05 3.17 21.92
C ASP A 225 9.70 4.66 21.77
N GLY A 226 9.24 5.05 20.59
CA GLY A 226 8.89 6.43 20.25
C GLY A 226 7.53 6.89 20.77
N LYS A 227 7.00 7.92 20.15
CA LYS A 227 5.67 8.49 20.50
C LYS A 227 4.48 7.68 20.00
N GLY A 228 4.72 6.69 19.11
CA GLY A 228 3.67 5.95 18.42
C GLY A 228 2.91 6.80 17.39
N PHE A 229 1.90 6.20 16.77
CA PHE A 229 0.99 6.87 15.82
C PHE A 229 -0.14 7.58 16.59
N ALA A 230 -0.54 8.79 16.17
CA ALA A 230 -1.74 9.42 16.70
C ALA A 230 -2.99 8.63 16.29
N GLY A 231 -4.00 8.57 17.16
CA GLY A 231 -5.16 7.68 16.94
C GLY A 231 -5.92 7.91 15.63
N LYS A 232 -5.90 9.15 15.09
CA LYS A 232 -6.50 9.49 13.79
C LYS A 232 -5.64 9.06 12.59
N ASP A 233 -4.37 8.78 12.83
CA ASP A 233 -3.38 8.50 11.79
C ASP A 233 -3.20 6.99 11.56
N LEU A 234 -3.61 6.14 12.52
CA LEU A 234 -3.47 4.69 12.44
C LEU A 234 -4.10 4.08 11.19
N GLU A 235 -5.32 4.51 10.84
CA GLU A 235 -6.03 3.98 9.67
C GLU A 235 -5.42 4.45 8.34
N LYS A 236 -4.72 5.59 8.36
CA LYS A 236 -4.15 6.22 7.17
C LYS A 236 -2.64 6.00 7.03
N ALA A 237 -1.97 5.56 8.08
CA ALA A 237 -0.51 5.44 8.11
C ALA A 237 0.07 4.45 7.06
N ALA A 238 -0.73 3.46 6.61
CA ALA A 238 -0.39 2.55 5.52
C ALA A 238 -0.70 3.12 4.12
N THR A 239 -1.36 4.28 4.04
CA THR A 239 -1.65 4.92 2.76
C THR A 239 -0.40 5.59 2.22
N VAL A 240 -0.08 5.33 0.95
CA VAL A 240 1.07 5.96 0.28
C VAL A 240 0.91 7.49 0.33
N PHE A 241 1.99 8.21 0.62
CA PHE A 241 2.03 9.67 0.78
C PHE A 241 1.31 10.22 2.03
N TYR A 242 0.99 9.39 3.01
CA TYR A 242 0.49 9.89 4.29
C TYR A 242 1.65 10.17 5.25
N SER A 243 1.80 11.42 5.69
CA SER A 243 2.71 11.83 6.75
C SER A 243 1.96 12.69 7.76
N SER A 244 2.12 12.40 9.04
CA SER A 244 1.54 13.21 10.14
C SER A 244 2.36 14.47 10.43
N GLU A 245 3.58 14.56 9.91
CA GLU A 245 4.47 15.71 10.10
C GLU A 245 4.31 16.72 8.97
N LYS A 246 3.80 17.90 9.30
CA LYS A 246 3.60 19.01 8.34
C LYS A 246 4.89 19.66 7.85
N GLU A 247 6.02 19.41 8.50
CA GLU A 247 7.34 20.01 8.22
C GLU A 247 8.45 18.98 7.96
N GLY A 248 8.10 17.70 7.79
CA GLY A 248 9.07 16.62 7.70
C GLY A 248 9.73 16.48 6.32
N GLN A 249 11.01 16.11 6.32
CA GLN A 249 11.83 15.79 5.14
C GLN A 249 11.37 14.50 4.41
N HIS A 250 10.24 13.86 4.78
CA HIS A 250 9.82 12.58 4.25
C HIS A 250 8.34 12.56 3.86
N PHE A 251 8.08 12.01 2.70
CA PHE A 251 6.79 12.02 2.00
C PHE A 251 5.79 10.94 2.46
N GLY A 252 6.03 10.26 3.61
CA GLY A 252 5.11 9.23 4.11
C GLY A 252 4.97 7.99 3.21
N ILE A 253 5.98 7.68 2.40
CA ILE A 253 5.90 6.65 1.35
C ILE A 253 6.34 5.29 1.86
N GLY A 254 7.25 5.23 2.86
CA GLY A 254 7.86 3.97 3.30
C GLY A 254 6.85 2.91 3.73
N LEU A 255 5.87 3.27 4.57
CA LEU A 255 4.82 2.33 5.01
C LEU A 255 3.86 1.99 3.87
N GLY A 256 3.58 2.93 2.97
CA GLY A 256 2.79 2.68 1.76
C GLY A 256 3.45 1.66 0.83
N ILE A 257 4.77 1.79 0.59
CA ILE A 257 5.56 0.78 -0.14
C ILE A 257 5.48 -0.57 0.56
N CYS A 258 5.64 -0.62 1.89
CA CYS A 258 5.52 -1.85 2.65
C CYS A 258 4.13 -2.50 2.47
N SER A 259 3.05 -1.71 2.47
CA SER A 259 1.69 -2.21 2.23
C SER A 259 1.56 -2.86 0.85
N ILE A 260 1.99 -2.17 -0.21
CA ILE A 260 1.97 -2.69 -1.60
C ILE A 260 2.78 -3.99 -1.71
N LEU A 261 3.97 -4.03 -1.15
CA LEU A 261 4.85 -5.22 -1.22
C LEU A 261 4.28 -6.40 -0.42
N CYS A 262 3.69 -6.15 0.76
CA CYS A 262 3.00 -7.18 1.53
C CYS A 262 1.81 -7.76 0.77
N GLU A 263 0.96 -6.93 0.16
CA GLU A 263 -0.18 -7.36 -0.64
C GLU A 263 0.25 -8.19 -1.85
N LYS A 264 1.31 -7.77 -2.55
CA LYS A 264 1.88 -8.54 -3.67
C LYS A 264 2.47 -9.88 -3.24
N HIS A 265 2.98 -9.97 -2.02
CA HIS A 265 3.46 -11.22 -1.45
C HIS A 265 2.32 -12.10 -0.89
N GLY A 266 1.05 -11.68 -1.04
CA GLY A 266 -0.13 -12.40 -0.58
C GLY A 266 -0.45 -12.22 0.90
N GLY A 267 0.05 -11.13 1.51
CA GLY A 267 -0.16 -10.79 2.91
C GLY A 267 -0.73 -9.38 3.10
N ARG A 268 -0.35 -8.72 4.19
CA ARG A 268 -0.78 -7.35 4.51
C ARG A 268 0.15 -6.68 5.51
N LEU A 269 0.07 -5.36 5.62
CA LEU A 269 0.73 -4.57 6.65
C LEU A 269 -0.27 -4.22 7.76
N ASP A 270 0.05 -4.54 9.01
CA ASP A 270 -0.73 -4.15 10.19
C ASP A 270 0.05 -3.10 10.97
N ILE A 271 -0.60 -1.98 11.31
CA ILE A 271 -0.02 -0.87 12.06
C ILE A 271 -0.78 -0.71 13.37
N SER A 272 -0.06 -0.61 14.46
CA SER A 272 -0.64 -0.45 15.80
C SER A 272 0.32 0.32 16.72
N ASN A 273 -0.14 0.65 17.91
CA ASN A 273 0.71 1.12 18.99
C ASN A 273 0.78 0.04 20.07
N ASN A 274 1.93 -0.11 20.67
CA ASN A 274 2.11 -0.86 21.90
C ASN A 274 2.20 0.07 23.11
N LYS A 275 2.61 -0.44 24.28
CA LYS A 275 2.73 0.35 25.52
C LYS A 275 3.88 1.35 25.47
N THR A 276 4.85 1.15 24.60
CA THR A 276 6.12 1.90 24.54
C THR A 276 6.21 2.84 23.34
N GLY A 277 5.59 2.49 22.20
CA GLY A 277 5.67 3.27 20.98
C GLY A 277 4.87 2.68 19.83
N ALA A 278 5.39 2.74 18.62
CA ALA A 278 4.75 2.15 17.45
C ALA A 278 5.13 0.66 17.28
N CYS A 279 4.22 -0.08 16.68
CA CYS A 279 4.39 -1.47 16.30
C CYS A 279 3.85 -1.67 14.88
N VAL A 280 4.72 -2.05 13.95
CA VAL A 280 4.37 -2.34 12.57
C VAL A 280 4.68 -3.80 12.25
N THR A 281 3.71 -4.53 11.72
CA THR A 281 3.83 -5.94 11.41
C THR A 281 3.54 -6.19 9.93
N ALA A 282 4.57 -6.60 9.19
CA ALA A 282 4.42 -7.09 7.83
C ALA A 282 4.13 -8.58 7.84
N LYS A 283 3.01 -8.98 7.23
CA LYS A 283 2.62 -10.37 7.02
C LYS A 283 2.93 -10.74 5.58
N LEU A 284 3.69 -11.81 5.39
CA LEU A 284 4.09 -12.32 4.07
C LEU A 284 3.68 -13.78 3.96
N ASN A 285 2.96 -14.12 2.90
CA ASN A 285 2.59 -15.51 2.66
C ASN A 285 3.81 -16.33 2.24
N ILE A 286 4.09 -17.45 2.93
CA ILE A 286 5.26 -18.31 2.75
C ILE A 286 4.94 -19.68 2.13
N CYS A 287 3.74 -19.82 1.59
CA CYS A 287 3.29 -21.01 0.85
C CYS A 287 3.14 -20.74 -0.63
#